data_98bd6d981eb329390e41aaa3ae568b4b
#
_entry.id   98bd6d981eb329390e41aaa3ae568b4b
#
_cell.length_a   1.000
_cell.length_b   1.000
_cell.length_c   1.000
_cell.angle_alpha   90.00
_cell.angle_beta   90.00
_cell.angle_gamma   90.00
#
_symmetry.space_group_name_H-M   'P 1'
#
loop_
_entity.id
_entity.type
_entity.pdbx_description
1 polymer ?
#
loop_
_entity_poly.entity_id
_entity_poly.type
_entity_poly.pdbx_seq_one_letter_code
_entity_poly.pdbx_strand_id
1 'polypeptide(L)' 'MEYIIVEIKDQPNVDAEVLINRQPNGRTGVLLTLGGPEWILVSVDWPGAKEQEVEVKNTTPLHPMNVDIQCE' A
#
# COMPACT_ATOMS: atom_id res chain seq x y z
N MET A 1 7.46 10.77 9.67
CA MET A 1 6.41 9.83 9.25
C MET A 1 6.21 9.87 7.76
N GLU A 2 5.91 8.72 7.18
CA GLU A 2 5.58 8.64 5.76
C GLU A 2 4.15 8.14 5.60
N TYR A 3 3.56 8.40 4.43
CA TYR A 3 2.15 8.13 4.18
C TYR A 3 1.96 7.46 2.83
N ILE A 4 1.13 6.42 2.79
CA ILE A 4 0.82 5.71 1.55
C ILE A 4 -0.67 5.43 1.45
N ILE A 5 -1.13 5.26 0.21
CA ILE A 5 -2.45 4.70 -0.09
C ILE A 5 -2.21 3.54 -1.05
N VAL A 6 -2.74 2.38 -0.72
CA VAL A 6 -2.58 1.17 -1.52
C VAL A 6 -3.89 0.83 -2.18
N GLU A 7 -3.85 0.52 -3.47
CA GLU A 7 -5.02 0.10 -4.23
C GLU A 7 -4.63 -1.03 -5.17
N ILE A 8 -5.61 -1.80 -5.60
CA ILE A 8 -5.42 -2.79 -6.65
C ILE A 8 -5.57 -2.06 -7.98
N LYS A 9 -4.59 -2.23 -8.86
CA LYS A 9 -4.58 -1.55 -10.15
C LYS A 9 -5.87 -1.86 -10.92
N ASP A 10 -6.50 -0.82 -11.46
CA ASP A 10 -7.74 -0.89 -12.23
C ASP A 10 -8.96 -1.41 -11.45
N GLN A 11 -8.84 -1.53 -10.13
CA GLN A 11 -9.94 -1.99 -9.28
C GLN A 11 -10.04 -1.11 -8.02
N PRO A 12 -10.35 0.19 -8.18
CA PRO A 12 -10.33 1.12 -7.03
C PRO A 12 -11.42 0.87 -6.00
N ASN A 13 -12.43 0.06 -6.33
CA ASN A 13 -13.54 -0.22 -5.43
C ASN A 13 -13.34 -1.48 -4.58
N VAL A 14 -12.20 -2.17 -4.75
CA VAL A 14 -11.91 -3.34 -3.91
C VAL A 14 -11.56 -2.85 -2.51
N ASP A 15 -12.21 -3.44 -1.50
CA ASP A 15 -11.90 -3.20 -0.10
C ASP A 15 -11.26 -4.47 0.46
N ALA A 16 -9.95 -4.42 0.65
CA ALA A 16 -9.17 -5.55 1.10
C ALA A 16 -8.10 -5.10 2.10
N GLU A 17 -7.59 -6.05 2.87
CA GLU A 17 -6.53 -5.76 3.85
C GLU A 17 -5.19 -5.58 3.16
N VAL A 18 -4.47 -4.52 3.54
CA VAL A 18 -3.12 -4.26 3.07
C VAL A 18 -2.13 -4.99 3.96
N LEU A 19 -1.13 -5.61 3.35
CA LEU A 19 -0.03 -6.27 4.04
C LEU A 19 1.25 -5.47 3.79
N ILE A 20 1.93 -5.10 4.86
CA ILE A 20 3.24 -4.42 4.77
C ILE A 20 4.26 -5.32 5.45
N ASN A 21 5.28 -5.72 4.70
CA ASN A 21 6.27 -6.70 5.15
C ASN A 21 5.57 -7.98 5.65
N ARG A 22 4.50 -8.37 4.95
CA ARG A 22 3.68 -9.56 5.23
C ARG A 22 2.92 -9.49 6.54
N GLN A 23 2.74 -8.28 7.09
CA GLN A 23 1.96 -8.05 8.31
C GLN A 23 0.72 -7.23 7.97
N PRO A 24 -0.45 -7.56 8.53
CA PRO A 24 -1.67 -6.77 8.32
C PRO A 24 -1.46 -5.30 8.72
N ASN A 25 -1.86 -4.38 7.85
CA ASN A 25 -1.64 -2.96 8.10
C ASN A 25 -2.66 -2.11 7.34
N GLY A 26 -3.90 -2.09 7.81
CA GLY A 26 -4.92 -1.24 7.24
C GLY A 26 -5.62 -1.82 6.02
N ARG A 27 -6.29 -0.95 5.26
CA ARG A 27 -7.16 -1.32 4.16
C ARG A 27 -6.79 -0.57 2.89
N THR A 28 -7.16 -1.11 1.75
CA THR A 28 -7.01 -0.42 0.46
C THR A 28 -7.84 0.87 0.45
N GLY A 29 -7.33 1.89 -0.25
CA GLY A 29 -8.02 3.18 -0.38
C GLY A 29 -7.98 4.05 0.87
N VAL A 30 -7.33 3.61 1.93
CA VAL A 30 -7.24 4.35 3.20
C VAL A 30 -5.80 4.84 3.39
N LEU A 31 -5.67 6.07 3.91
CA LEU A 31 -4.35 6.64 4.22
C LEU A 31 -3.68 5.82 5.33
N LEU A 32 -2.51 5.28 5.02
CA LEU A 32 -1.71 4.50 5.97
C LEU A 32 -0.47 5.28 6.37
N THR A 33 -0.09 5.17 7.64
CA THR A 33 1.07 5.88 8.21
C THR A 33 2.20 4.89 8.48
N LEU A 34 3.41 5.25 8.07
CA LEU A 34 4.64 4.50 8.34
C LEU A 34 5.52 5.29 9.29
N GLY A 35 6.38 4.61 10.04
CA GLY A 35 7.23 5.23 11.04
C GLY A 35 8.27 6.18 10.49
N GLY A 36 8.73 5.97 9.27
CA GLY A 36 9.74 6.81 8.63
C GLY A 36 10.02 6.36 7.21
N PRO A 37 10.97 7.03 6.51
CA PRO A 37 11.37 6.61 5.17
C PRO A 37 11.96 5.21 5.21
N GLU A 38 11.48 4.32 4.34
CA GLU A 38 11.95 2.94 4.32
C GLU A 38 11.55 2.22 3.04
N TRP A 39 12.25 1.12 2.76
CA TRP A 39 11.83 0.14 1.77
C TRP A 39 10.85 -0.82 2.42
N ILE A 40 9.71 -1.05 1.78
CA ILE A 40 8.70 -1.97 2.29
C ILE A 40 8.23 -2.90 1.18
N LEU A 41 7.76 -4.08 1.60
CA LEU A 41 7.11 -5.02 0.72
C LEU A 41 5.61 -4.87 0.92
N VAL A 42 4.91 -4.45 -0.13
CA VAL A 42 3.46 -4.18 -0.07
C VAL A 42 2.71 -5.24 -0.83
N SER A 43 1.64 -5.71 -0.26
CA SER A 43 0.70 -6.62 -0.91
C SER A 43 -0.70 -6.36 -0.39
N VAL A 44 -1.67 -7.08 -0.92
CA VAL A 44 -3.07 -7.00 -0.52
C VAL A 44 -3.60 -8.42 -0.37
N ASP A 45 -4.43 -8.65 0.63
CA ASP A 45 -5.11 -9.95 0.80
C ASP A 45 -6.27 -10.03 -0.19
N TRP A 46 -5.93 -10.34 -1.43
CA TRP A 46 -6.85 -10.42 -2.55
C TRP A 46 -6.34 -11.46 -3.55
N PRO A 47 -7.22 -12.29 -4.13
CA PRO A 47 -6.78 -13.32 -5.08
C PRO A 47 -5.97 -12.74 -6.25
N GLY A 48 -4.81 -13.30 -6.50
CA GLY A 48 -3.95 -12.88 -7.60
C GLY A 48 -3.09 -11.66 -7.32
N ALA A 49 -3.20 -11.04 -6.13
CA ALA A 49 -2.41 -9.87 -5.81
C ALA A 49 -0.92 -10.22 -5.68
N LYS A 50 -0.08 -9.42 -6.34
CA LYS A 50 1.37 -9.61 -6.31
C LYS A 50 2.01 -8.69 -5.28
N GLU A 51 3.09 -9.15 -4.67
CA GLU A 51 3.91 -8.32 -3.79
C GLU A 51 4.70 -7.32 -4.62
N GLN A 52 4.89 -6.13 -4.08
CA GLN A 52 5.67 -5.08 -4.72
C GLN A 52 6.56 -4.42 -3.68
N GLU A 53 7.86 -4.34 -3.98
CA GLU A 53 8.80 -3.63 -3.12
C GLU A 53 8.82 -2.16 -3.54
N VAL A 54 8.64 -1.27 -2.56
CA VAL A 54 8.63 0.18 -2.82
C VAL A 54 9.47 0.92 -1.79
N GLU A 55 10.11 1.99 -2.23
CA GLU A 55 10.78 2.93 -1.34
C GLU A 55 9.83 4.08 -1.05
N VAL A 56 9.49 4.26 0.23
CA VAL A 56 8.57 5.33 0.66
C VAL A 56 9.38 6.43 1.29
N LYS A 57 9.31 7.63 0.73
CA LYS A 57 9.99 8.81 1.25
C LYS A 57 9.34 10.09 0.73
N ASN A 58 9.58 11.20 1.42
CA ASN A 58 9.13 12.53 1.01
C ASN A 58 7.62 12.62 0.81
N THR A 59 6.85 11.93 1.66
CA THR A 59 5.39 11.93 1.60
C THR A 59 4.80 12.79 2.70
N THR A 60 3.58 13.25 2.50
CA THR A 60 2.80 13.99 3.49
C THR A 60 1.38 13.45 3.49
N PRO A 61 0.55 13.77 4.53
CA PRO A 61 -0.85 13.33 4.51
C PRO A 61 -1.64 13.83 3.29
N LEU A 62 -1.27 14.99 2.74
CA LEU A 62 -1.93 15.55 1.56
C LEU A 62 -1.33 15.05 0.26
N HIS A 63 -0.12 14.53 0.31
CA HIS A 63 0.60 14.01 -0.86
C HIS A 63 1.23 12.65 -0.52
N PRO A 64 0.38 11.63 -0.25
CA PRO A 64 0.87 10.30 0.04
C PRO A 64 1.42 9.63 -1.23
N MET A 65 2.22 8.60 -1.04
CA MET A 65 2.64 7.75 -2.15
C MET A 65 1.48 6.80 -2.50
N ASN A 66 1.10 6.77 -3.77
CA ASN A 66 0.09 5.83 -4.25
C ASN A 66 0.78 4.56 -4.74
N VAL A 67 0.37 3.42 -4.20
CA VAL A 67 0.92 2.12 -4.56
C VAL A 67 -0.18 1.31 -5.24
N ASP A 68 0.05 0.97 -6.52
CA ASP A 68 -0.88 0.16 -7.30
C ASP A 68 -0.38 -1.28 -7.32
N ILE A 69 -1.15 -2.19 -6.75
CA ILE A 69 -0.82 -3.61 -6.68
C ILE A 69 -1.35 -4.32 -7.93
N GLN A 70 -0.46 -5.02 -8.60
CA GLN A 70 -0.83 -5.81 -9.78
C GLN A 70 -1.56 -7.07 -9.35
N CYS A 71 -2.62 -7.42 -10.09
CA CYS A 71 -3.34 -8.67 -9.93
C CYS A 71 -3.29 -9.48 -11.22
N GLU A 72 -3.16 -10.77 -11.06
CA GLU A 72 -3.28 -11.69 -12.19
C GLU A 72 -4.73 -12.04 -12.47
#